data_db3923ef57beb7dd9cde9a7126b77b81
#
_entry.id   db3923ef57beb7dd9cde9a7126b77b81
#
_cell.length_a   1.000
_cell.length_b   1.000
_cell.length_c   1.000
_cell.angle_alpha   90.00
_cell.angle_beta   90.00
_cell.angle_gamma   90.00
#
_symmetry.space_group_name_H-M   'P 1'
#
loop_
_entity.id
_entity.type
_entity.pdbx_description
1 polymer ?
#
loop_
_entity_poly.entity_id
_entity_poly.type
_entity_poly.pdbx_seq_one_letter_code
_entity_poly.pdbx_strand_id
1 'polypeptide(L)'
;MGKLIVRIASLLLIAAFLPTAVLATEWNLENGSIEITATANPEGGTTQTVSQGGSSAKDSNPTITSNGNQTSNTITIKAEKDTTANVTIKDTNISTGNAAIKTEGKGNVNLNVEGINTVSSGDKHAGVEKANDGNLTIGSESGEGELTANGGHGGAGIGGGYEGSGSDITITGGEITANGGGEAAGIGGGVLGSGSDITITGGEVTANGGWCGAGIGGGPRGNGSDITISGGKVIANGGLCGAG
;
A
#
# COMPACT_ATOMS: atom_id res chain seq x y z
N MET A 1 15.01 -59.52 -53.26
CA MET A 1 15.00 -59.30 -51.80
C MET A 1 15.10 -57.78 -51.53
N GLY A 2 13.97 -57.07 -51.43
CA GLY A 2 13.92 -55.67 -51.20
C GLY A 2 13.83 -55.40 -49.68
N LYS A 3 14.76 -54.65 -49.07
CA LYS A 3 14.72 -54.22 -47.69
C LYS A 3 13.76 -53.03 -47.54
N LEU A 4 12.68 -53.23 -46.80
CA LEU A 4 11.75 -52.21 -46.37
C LEU A 4 12.43 -51.42 -45.22
N ILE A 5 12.75 -50.12 -45.47
CA ILE A 5 13.24 -49.21 -44.44
C ILE A 5 12.02 -48.50 -43.85
N VAL A 6 11.62 -48.90 -42.64
CA VAL A 6 10.62 -48.18 -41.85
C VAL A 6 11.30 -46.97 -41.22
N ARG A 7 10.97 -45.75 -41.66
CA ARG A 7 11.37 -44.52 -40.97
C ARG A 7 10.33 -44.21 -39.88
N ILE A 8 10.70 -44.37 -38.62
CA ILE A 8 9.94 -43.91 -37.47
C ILE A 8 10.14 -42.40 -37.37
N ALA A 9 9.14 -41.63 -37.71
CA ALA A 9 9.12 -40.20 -37.43
C ALA A 9 8.81 -39.98 -35.94
N SER A 10 9.82 -39.61 -35.17
CA SER A 10 9.62 -39.15 -33.76
C SER A 10 8.87 -37.82 -33.80
N LEU A 11 7.60 -37.86 -33.43
CA LEU A 11 6.80 -36.67 -33.19
C LEU A 11 7.25 -36.06 -31.85
N LEU A 12 8.10 -35.04 -31.91
CA LEU A 12 8.48 -34.27 -30.75
C LEU A 12 7.30 -33.40 -30.29
N LEU A 13 6.58 -33.87 -29.27
CA LEU A 13 5.49 -33.09 -28.67
C LEU A 13 6.13 -31.94 -27.86
N ILE A 14 6.26 -30.78 -28.50
CA ILE A 14 6.62 -29.55 -27.79
C ILE A 14 5.37 -29.13 -27.00
N ALA A 15 5.34 -29.48 -25.73
CA ALA A 15 4.39 -28.90 -24.79
C ALA A 15 4.72 -27.40 -24.68
N ALA A 16 3.98 -26.57 -25.40
CA ALA A 16 4.02 -25.13 -25.18
C ALA A 16 3.50 -24.86 -23.77
N PHE A 17 4.40 -24.56 -22.86
CA PHE A 17 4.07 -23.94 -21.57
C PHE A 17 3.54 -22.54 -21.90
N LEU A 18 2.22 -22.43 -22.10
CA LEU A 18 1.57 -21.13 -22.07
C LEU A 18 1.64 -20.66 -20.62
N PRO A 19 2.18 -19.47 -20.35
CA PRO A 19 2.07 -18.90 -19.01
C PRO A 19 0.57 -18.79 -18.73
N THR A 20 0.10 -19.54 -17.74
CA THR A 20 -1.22 -19.31 -17.16
C THR A 20 -1.15 -17.92 -16.55
N ALA A 21 -1.85 -16.95 -17.14
CA ALA A 21 -2.10 -15.70 -16.47
C ALA A 21 -2.79 -16.06 -15.14
N VAL A 22 -2.07 -15.90 -14.04
CA VAL A 22 -2.66 -15.98 -12.71
C VAL A 22 -3.55 -14.76 -12.63
N LEU A 23 -4.86 -14.96 -12.81
CA LEU A 23 -5.83 -13.91 -12.55
C LEU A 23 -5.65 -13.53 -11.08
N ALA A 24 -5.50 -12.24 -10.81
CA ALA A 24 -5.46 -11.74 -9.45
C ALA A 24 -6.69 -12.26 -8.70
N THR A 25 -6.47 -12.92 -7.58
CA THR A 25 -7.57 -13.46 -6.77
C THR A 25 -8.15 -12.30 -5.98
N GLU A 26 -9.47 -12.17 -5.99
CA GLU A 26 -10.16 -11.17 -5.18
C GLU A 26 -10.33 -11.70 -3.76
N TRP A 27 -9.87 -10.91 -2.79
CA TRP A 27 -9.93 -11.19 -1.36
C TRP A 27 -10.89 -10.22 -0.68
N ASN A 28 -11.98 -10.74 -0.11
CA ASN A 28 -13.01 -9.89 0.48
C ASN A 28 -12.81 -9.73 1.99
N LEU A 29 -12.64 -8.49 2.44
CA LEU A 29 -12.49 -8.14 3.86
C LEU A 29 -13.70 -8.48 4.72
N GLU A 30 -14.88 -8.69 4.14
CA GLU A 30 -16.04 -9.16 4.90
C GLU A 30 -15.80 -10.56 5.52
N ASN A 31 -14.88 -11.34 4.95
CA ASN A 31 -14.51 -12.68 5.45
C ASN A 31 -13.43 -12.64 6.55
N GLY A 32 -12.98 -11.47 6.98
CA GLY A 32 -11.95 -11.29 8.01
C GLY A 32 -10.78 -10.43 7.56
N SER A 33 -9.91 -10.09 8.51
CA SER A 33 -8.67 -9.37 8.23
C SER A 33 -7.74 -10.18 7.33
N ILE A 34 -6.94 -9.46 6.53
CA ILE A 34 -6.04 -10.03 5.54
C ILE A 34 -4.60 -9.72 5.92
N GLU A 35 -3.75 -10.73 5.88
CA GLU A 35 -2.30 -10.60 5.98
C GLU A 35 -1.65 -11.01 4.66
N ILE A 36 -0.80 -10.14 4.11
CA ILE A 36 0.02 -10.39 2.94
C ILE A 36 1.46 -10.50 3.41
N THR A 37 2.17 -11.56 3.03
CA THR A 37 3.58 -11.75 3.34
C THR A 37 4.37 -11.96 2.06
N ALA A 38 5.32 -11.08 1.79
CA ALA A 38 6.27 -11.20 0.69
C ALA A 38 7.62 -11.66 1.23
N THR A 39 8.11 -12.80 0.75
CA THR A 39 9.36 -13.44 1.18
C THR A 39 10.31 -13.61 0.01
N ALA A 40 11.62 -13.59 0.26
CA ALA A 40 12.61 -13.86 -0.75
C ALA A 40 12.57 -15.34 -1.17
N ASN A 41 12.58 -15.59 -2.49
CA ASN A 41 12.66 -16.94 -3.02
C ASN A 41 14.14 -17.33 -3.14
N PRO A 42 14.57 -18.50 -2.65
CA PRO A 42 15.94 -18.99 -2.79
C PRO A 42 16.43 -19.08 -4.26
N GLU A 43 15.50 -19.26 -5.19
CA GLU A 43 15.78 -19.30 -6.64
C GLU A 43 15.79 -17.90 -7.30
N GLY A 44 15.59 -16.85 -6.50
CA GLY A 44 15.47 -15.46 -6.94
C GLY A 44 14.01 -14.99 -7.06
N GLY A 45 13.80 -13.69 -6.82
CA GLY A 45 12.47 -13.05 -6.86
C GLY A 45 11.72 -13.12 -5.54
N THR A 46 10.44 -12.76 -5.59
CA THR A 46 9.54 -12.68 -4.42
C THR A 46 8.46 -13.76 -4.51
N THR A 47 8.23 -14.45 -3.41
CA THR A 47 7.00 -15.25 -3.22
C THR A 47 6.09 -14.47 -2.29
N GLN A 48 4.86 -14.22 -2.75
CA GLN A 48 3.85 -13.53 -1.95
C GLN A 48 2.71 -14.50 -1.59
N THR A 49 2.32 -14.46 -0.33
CA THR A 49 1.25 -15.29 0.23
C THR A 49 0.22 -14.38 0.90
N VAL A 50 -1.03 -14.65 0.66
CA VAL A 50 -2.17 -13.98 1.31
C VAL A 50 -2.83 -14.95 2.27
N SER A 51 -3.11 -14.48 3.47
CA SER A 51 -3.74 -15.26 4.54
C SER A 51 -5.00 -14.56 5.03
N GLN A 52 -6.10 -15.31 5.15
CA GLN A 52 -7.39 -14.84 5.64
C GLN A 52 -8.17 -15.99 6.28
N GLY A 53 -8.75 -15.78 7.47
CA GLY A 53 -9.63 -16.76 8.11
C GLY A 53 -9.01 -18.15 8.36
N GLY A 54 -7.69 -18.24 8.53
CA GLY A 54 -6.97 -19.49 8.72
C GLY A 54 -6.59 -20.22 7.41
N SER A 55 -6.94 -19.66 6.26
CA SER A 55 -6.52 -20.14 4.94
C SER A 55 -5.42 -19.27 4.37
N SER A 56 -4.54 -19.87 3.55
CA SER A 56 -3.46 -19.14 2.86
C SER A 56 -3.33 -19.61 1.41
N ALA A 57 -3.04 -18.68 0.52
CA ALA A 57 -2.74 -18.98 -0.88
C ALA A 57 -1.62 -18.08 -1.42
N LYS A 58 -0.87 -18.57 -2.41
CA LYS A 58 0.08 -17.75 -3.14
C LYS A 58 -0.67 -16.84 -4.11
N ASP A 59 -0.40 -15.56 -4.01
CA ASP A 59 -0.97 -14.55 -4.89
C ASP A 59 0.03 -13.40 -5.02
N SER A 60 0.55 -13.17 -6.20
CA SER A 60 1.62 -12.19 -6.44
C SER A 60 1.11 -10.76 -6.57
N ASN A 61 -0.19 -10.57 -6.76
CA ASN A 61 -0.83 -9.26 -6.86
C ASN A 61 -2.32 -9.37 -6.47
N PRO A 62 -2.62 -9.61 -5.16
CA PRO A 62 -3.99 -9.75 -4.69
C PRO A 62 -4.77 -8.45 -4.86
N THR A 63 -6.03 -8.59 -5.26
CA THR A 63 -7.00 -7.51 -5.19
C THR A 63 -7.83 -7.68 -3.92
N ILE A 64 -7.80 -6.68 -3.04
CA ILE A 64 -8.51 -6.68 -1.77
C ILE A 64 -9.70 -5.72 -1.86
N THR A 65 -10.88 -6.19 -1.50
CA THR A 65 -12.11 -5.39 -1.54
C THR A 65 -12.94 -5.58 -0.27
N SER A 66 -13.84 -4.64 -0.01
CA SER A 66 -15.00 -4.81 0.88
C SER A 66 -16.31 -4.56 0.12
N ASN A 67 -16.25 -4.52 -1.24
CA ASN A 67 -17.39 -4.16 -2.09
C ASN A 67 -18.06 -2.82 -1.68
N GLY A 68 -17.28 -1.88 -1.13
CA GLY A 68 -17.77 -0.61 -0.60
C GLY A 68 -18.44 -0.71 0.78
N ASN A 69 -18.68 -1.92 1.30
CA ASN A 69 -19.26 -2.11 2.64
C ASN A 69 -18.24 -1.76 3.72
N GLN A 70 -18.70 -1.05 4.75
CA GLN A 70 -17.84 -0.73 5.89
C GLN A 70 -17.52 -1.98 6.71
N THR A 71 -16.23 -2.18 6.99
CA THR A 71 -15.73 -3.27 7.83
C THR A 71 -14.74 -2.75 8.87
N SER A 72 -14.58 -3.49 9.97
CA SER A 72 -13.50 -3.27 10.95
C SER A 72 -12.29 -4.17 10.71
N ASN A 73 -12.35 -5.05 9.71
CA ASN A 73 -11.24 -5.91 9.32
C ASN A 73 -10.13 -5.10 8.66
N THR A 74 -8.88 -5.51 8.86
CA THR A 74 -7.69 -4.74 8.52
C THR A 74 -6.85 -5.45 7.47
N ILE A 75 -5.93 -4.70 6.85
CA ILE A 75 -4.94 -5.22 5.92
C ILE A 75 -3.55 -5.02 6.53
N THR A 76 -2.79 -6.11 6.69
CA THR A 76 -1.38 -6.06 7.09
C THR A 76 -0.52 -6.57 5.94
N ILE A 77 0.47 -5.77 5.53
CA ILE A 77 1.37 -6.10 4.42
C ILE A 77 2.79 -6.20 4.98
N LYS A 78 3.36 -7.40 4.97
CA LYS A 78 4.71 -7.69 5.44
C LYS A 78 5.61 -7.98 4.26
N ALA A 79 6.64 -7.16 4.06
CA ALA A 79 7.66 -7.39 3.05
C ALA A 79 9.01 -7.64 3.72
N GLU A 80 9.60 -8.80 3.46
CA GLU A 80 10.95 -9.10 3.93
C GLU A 80 12.00 -8.28 3.17
N LYS A 81 13.21 -8.22 3.73
CA LYS A 81 14.33 -7.55 3.07
C LYS A 81 14.51 -8.08 1.63
N ASP A 82 14.82 -7.15 0.71
CA ASP A 82 15.04 -7.44 -0.72
C ASP A 82 13.80 -8.01 -1.45
N THR A 83 12.60 -7.82 -0.90
CA THR A 83 11.33 -8.17 -1.55
C THR A 83 10.46 -6.95 -1.78
N THR A 84 9.49 -7.11 -2.67
CA THR A 84 8.43 -6.13 -2.90
C THR A 84 7.08 -6.84 -2.82
N ALA A 85 6.22 -6.37 -1.92
CA ALA A 85 4.82 -6.78 -1.90
C ALA A 85 4.01 -5.89 -2.85
N ASN A 86 3.23 -6.52 -3.73
CA ASN A 86 2.31 -5.82 -4.63
C ASN A 86 0.88 -6.12 -4.20
N VAL A 87 0.09 -5.09 -3.94
CA VAL A 87 -1.27 -5.22 -3.42
C VAL A 87 -2.17 -4.20 -4.11
N THR A 88 -3.30 -4.64 -4.60
CA THR A 88 -4.36 -3.75 -5.10
C THR A 88 -5.49 -3.67 -4.08
N ILE A 89 -5.92 -2.47 -3.73
CA ILE A 89 -7.16 -2.22 -2.99
C ILE A 89 -8.22 -1.68 -3.95
N LYS A 90 -9.44 -2.20 -3.83
CA LYS A 90 -10.53 -1.83 -4.72
C LYS A 90 -11.85 -1.76 -3.97
N ASP A 91 -12.52 -0.63 -4.04
CA ASP A 91 -13.82 -0.41 -3.39
C ASP A 91 -13.78 -0.85 -1.91
N THR A 92 -12.71 -0.43 -1.21
CA THR A 92 -12.42 -0.83 0.16
C THR A 92 -12.89 0.25 1.13
N ASN A 93 -13.66 -0.14 2.16
CA ASN A 93 -14.15 0.77 3.19
C ASN A 93 -13.86 0.19 4.58
N ILE A 94 -12.78 0.67 5.21
CA ILE A 94 -12.33 0.20 6.53
C ILE A 94 -12.54 1.31 7.56
N SER A 95 -13.18 0.97 8.70
CA SER A 95 -13.24 1.83 9.88
C SER A 95 -12.99 0.96 11.12
N THR A 96 -11.86 1.15 11.75
CA THR A 96 -11.36 0.26 12.80
C THR A 96 -10.72 1.02 13.96
N GLY A 97 -10.62 0.39 15.13
CA GLY A 97 -9.86 0.91 16.27
C GLY A 97 -8.35 0.69 16.16
N ASN A 98 -7.88 -0.03 15.13
CA ASN A 98 -6.47 -0.32 14.86
C ASN A 98 -5.99 0.45 13.63
N ALA A 99 -4.80 0.11 13.09
CA ALA A 99 -4.39 0.55 11.77
C ALA A 99 -5.25 -0.13 10.69
N ALA A 100 -5.89 0.64 9.81
CA ALA A 100 -6.72 0.09 8.74
C ALA A 100 -5.88 -0.67 7.70
N ILE A 101 -4.80 -0.03 7.24
CA ILE A 101 -3.76 -0.66 6.41
C ILE A 101 -2.43 -0.43 7.12
N LYS A 102 -1.65 -1.50 7.34
CA LYS A 102 -0.33 -1.41 7.95
C LYS A 102 0.71 -2.11 7.10
N THR A 103 1.84 -1.45 6.88
CA THR A 103 3.01 -2.05 6.22
C THR A 103 4.06 -2.39 7.26
N GLU A 104 4.73 -3.54 7.13
CA GLU A 104 5.74 -4.04 8.06
C GLU A 104 6.92 -4.67 7.32
N GLY A 105 8.04 -4.85 8.02
CA GLY A 105 9.23 -5.52 7.51
C GLY A 105 10.26 -4.58 6.92
N LYS A 106 11.14 -5.10 6.07
CA LYS A 106 12.30 -4.35 5.51
C LYS A 106 12.28 -4.21 4.00
N GLY A 107 11.29 -4.80 3.36
CA GLY A 107 11.08 -4.73 1.91
C GLY A 107 10.16 -3.58 1.51
N ASN A 108 9.96 -3.46 0.22
CA ASN A 108 9.12 -2.45 -0.37
C ASN A 108 7.66 -2.90 -0.45
N VAL A 109 6.75 -1.94 -0.47
CA VAL A 109 5.33 -2.17 -0.67
C VAL A 109 4.82 -1.28 -1.79
N ASN A 110 4.18 -1.87 -2.78
CA ASN A 110 3.43 -1.17 -3.82
C ASN A 110 1.93 -1.36 -3.54
N LEU A 111 1.24 -0.26 -3.27
CA LEU A 111 -0.20 -0.21 -3.06
C LEU A 111 -0.86 0.42 -4.28
N ASN A 112 -1.46 -0.39 -5.13
CA ASN A 112 -2.26 0.06 -6.26
C ASN A 112 -3.68 0.35 -5.78
N VAL A 113 -4.21 1.49 -6.18
CA VAL A 113 -5.54 1.97 -5.78
C VAL A 113 -6.47 1.92 -6.99
N GLU A 114 -7.56 1.18 -6.89
CA GLU A 114 -8.62 1.10 -7.89
C GLU A 114 -9.99 1.36 -7.24
N GLY A 115 -10.90 1.97 -8.00
CA GLY A 115 -12.22 2.33 -7.48
C GLY A 115 -12.15 3.34 -6.33
N ILE A 116 -13.13 3.32 -5.42
CA ILE A 116 -13.25 4.28 -4.32
C ILE A 116 -12.90 3.62 -3.00
N ASN A 117 -11.83 4.07 -2.36
CA ASN A 117 -11.33 3.48 -1.12
C ASN A 117 -11.34 4.50 0.02
N THR A 118 -11.87 4.10 1.16
CA THR A 118 -11.82 4.87 2.41
C THR A 118 -11.24 4.00 3.51
N VAL A 119 -10.18 4.48 4.15
CA VAL A 119 -9.54 3.78 5.27
C VAL A 119 -9.43 4.73 6.46
N SER A 120 -10.03 4.35 7.57
CA SER A 120 -10.07 5.13 8.80
C SER A 120 -9.54 4.29 9.95
N SER A 121 -8.48 4.77 10.58
CA SER A 121 -7.79 4.09 11.67
C SER A 121 -8.18 4.68 13.02
N GLY A 122 -7.99 3.88 14.07
CA GLY A 122 -8.19 4.31 15.44
C GLY A 122 -7.06 5.18 15.98
N ASP A 123 -7.20 5.63 17.22
CA ASP A 123 -6.22 6.47 17.90
C ASP A 123 -4.81 5.88 17.82
N LYS A 124 -3.83 6.75 17.61
CA LYS A 124 -2.40 6.46 17.47
C LYS A 124 -1.99 5.78 16.16
N HIS A 125 -2.93 5.46 15.29
CA HIS A 125 -2.66 4.79 14.02
C HIS A 125 -2.84 5.71 12.83
N ALA A 126 -1.99 5.57 11.81
CA ALA A 126 -2.18 6.25 10.54
C ALA A 126 -3.24 5.54 9.69
N GLY A 127 -3.91 6.25 8.80
CA GLY A 127 -4.88 5.69 7.86
C GLY A 127 -4.27 4.59 6.99
N VAL A 128 -3.13 4.91 6.36
CA VAL A 128 -2.16 3.95 5.82
C VAL A 128 -0.90 4.06 6.66
N GLU A 129 -0.70 3.10 7.58
CA GLU A 129 0.39 3.12 8.54
C GLU A 129 1.65 2.51 7.94
N LYS A 130 2.65 3.36 7.69
CA LYS A 130 3.96 2.94 7.23
C LYS A 130 4.87 2.61 8.40
N ALA A 131 5.11 1.33 8.62
CA ALA A 131 6.00 0.81 9.65
C ALA A 131 7.07 -0.16 9.08
N ASN A 132 7.21 -0.26 7.75
CA ASN A 132 8.31 -0.98 7.11
C ASN A 132 9.52 -0.05 6.89
N ASP A 133 10.73 -0.64 6.81
CA ASP A 133 11.96 0.11 6.53
C ASP A 133 12.13 0.44 5.02
N GLY A 134 11.46 -0.30 4.13
CA GLY A 134 11.53 -0.07 2.69
C GLY A 134 10.56 1.01 2.20
N ASN A 135 10.54 1.26 0.90
CA ASN A 135 9.66 2.25 0.28
C ASN A 135 8.19 1.80 0.29
N LEU A 136 7.27 2.75 0.54
CA LEU A 136 5.85 2.60 0.27
C LEU A 136 5.50 3.43 -0.97
N THR A 137 5.14 2.74 -2.05
CA THR A 137 4.66 3.39 -3.27
C THR A 137 3.14 3.27 -3.34
N ILE A 138 2.45 4.40 -3.50
CA ILE A 138 0.99 4.44 -3.69
C ILE A 138 0.71 5.03 -5.08
N GLY A 139 -0.12 4.37 -5.85
CA GLY A 139 -0.49 4.81 -7.17
C GLY A 139 -1.78 4.19 -7.67
N SER A 140 -2.22 4.58 -8.85
CA SER A 140 -3.35 3.98 -9.56
C SER A 140 -2.91 3.64 -10.98
N GLU A 141 -2.95 2.36 -11.32
CA GLU A 141 -2.60 1.90 -12.68
C GLU A 141 -3.65 2.38 -13.70
N SER A 142 -4.92 2.46 -13.32
CA SER A 142 -5.99 3.02 -14.15
C SER A 142 -5.92 4.55 -14.25
N GLY A 143 -5.28 5.20 -13.28
CA GLY A 143 -5.29 6.66 -13.10
C GLY A 143 -6.57 7.22 -12.46
N GLU A 144 -7.58 6.38 -12.22
CA GLU A 144 -8.92 6.79 -11.72
C GLU A 144 -9.20 6.30 -10.29
N GLY A 145 -8.23 5.62 -9.65
CA GLY A 145 -8.40 5.14 -8.28
C GLY A 145 -8.38 6.26 -7.26
N GLU A 146 -9.31 6.21 -6.30
CA GLU A 146 -9.47 7.17 -5.23
C GLU A 146 -9.11 6.54 -3.88
N LEU A 147 -8.35 7.25 -3.05
CA LEU A 147 -8.02 6.84 -1.69
C LEU A 147 -8.24 8.01 -0.72
N THR A 148 -9.14 7.84 0.22
CA THR A 148 -9.24 8.69 1.41
C THR A 148 -8.66 7.95 2.61
N ALA A 149 -7.55 8.44 3.13
CA ALA A 149 -6.85 7.87 4.27
C ALA A 149 -6.97 8.81 5.49
N ASN A 150 -7.66 8.34 6.52
CA ASN A 150 -7.92 9.09 7.75
C ASN A 150 -7.12 8.49 8.92
N GLY A 151 -6.16 9.23 9.43
CA GLY A 151 -5.47 8.88 10.66
C GLY A 151 -6.36 9.08 11.90
N GLY A 152 -6.20 8.22 12.88
CA GLY A 152 -6.76 8.43 14.22
C GLY A 152 -5.97 9.51 14.98
N HIS A 153 -6.43 9.91 16.17
CA HIS A 153 -5.75 10.93 16.97
C HIS A 153 -4.26 10.58 17.16
N GLY A 154 -3.39 11.44 16.64
CA GLY A 154 -1.93 11.27 16.69
C GLY A 154 -1.32 10.46 15.53
N GLY A 155 -2.11 9.89 14.63
CA GLY A 155 -1.62 9.21 13.43
C GLY A 155 -1.74 10.07 12.18
N ALA A 156 -0.81 9.95 11.24
CA ALA A 156 -0.87 10.60 9.94
C ALA A 156 -2.04 10.06 9.08
N GLY A 157 -2.44 10.79 8.05
CA GLY A 157 -3.32 10.22 7.02
C GLY A 157 -2.61 9.05 6.33
N ILE A 158 -1.42 9.31 5.81
CA ILE A 158 -0.51 8.32 5.21
C ILE A 158 0.87 8.53 5.86
N GLY A 159 1.41 7.50 6.53
CA GLY A 159 2.72 7.57 7.13
C GLY A 159 2.80 7.01 8.54
N GLY A 160 3.38 7.74 9.49
CA GLY A 160 3.61 7.26 10.84
C GLY A 160 2.37 7.28 11.73
N GLY A 161 2.23 6.28 12.60
CA GLY A 161 1.36 6.36 13.77
C GLY A 161 1.95 7.29 14.84
N TYR A 162 1.38 7.30 16.03
CA TYR A 162 1.90 8.09 17.18
C TYR A 162 3.36 7.74 17.46
N GLU A 163 4.22 8.76 17.57
CA GLU A 163 5.70 8.66 17.69
C GLU A 163 6.36 8.01 16.43
N GLY A 164 5.58 7.68 15.41
CA GLY A 164 6.07 7.08 14.17
C GLY A 164 6.45 8.14 13.14
N SER A 165 7.60 7.95 12.50
CA SER A 165 7.99 8.75 11.33
C SER A 165 7.36 8.17 10.07
N GLY A 166 7.01 9.05 9.12
CA GLY A 166 6.61 8.67 7.78
C GLY A 166 7.72 9.04 6.79
N SER A 167 8.55 8.07 6.44
CA SER A 167 9.65 8.26 5.49
C SER A 167 9.55 7.28 4.33
N ASP A 168 10.30 7.54 3.25
CA ASP A 168 10.34 6.67 2.09
C ASP A 168 8.93 6.40 1.51
N ILE A 169 8.17 7.47 1.28
CA ILE A 169 6.82 7.42 0.71
C ILE A 169 6.86 8.01 -0.70
N THR A 170 6.36 7.25 -1.67
CA THR A 170 6.25 7.71 -3.06
C THR A 170 4.80 7.65 -3.51
N ILE A 171 4.26 8.75 -4.04
CA ILE A 171 2.94 8.80 -4.67
C ILE A 171 3.12 9.02 -6.16
N THR A 172 2.58 8.11 -6.97
CA THR A 172 2.78 8.09 -8.43
C THR A 172 1.51 8.40 -9.22
N GLY A 173 0.32 8.33 -8.61
CA GLY A 173 -0.95 8.55 -9.29
C GLY A 173 -2.17 8.32 -8.41
N GLY A 174 -3.35 8.49 -8.99
CA GLY A 174 -4.64 8.40 -8.32
C GLY A 174 -5.10 9.72 -7.69
N GLU A 175 -6.32 9.73 -7.16
CA GLU A 175 -6.86 10.82 -6.34
C GLU A 175 -6.68 10.46 -4.86
N ILE A 176 -5.74 11.11 -4.20
CA ILE A 176 -5.33 10.76 -2.83
C ILE A 176 -5.70 11.90 -1.88
N THR A 177 -6.56 11.61 -0.92
CA THR A 177 -6.85 12.50 0.21
C THR A 177 -6.29 11.88 1.49
N ALA A 178 -5.32 12.53 2.10
CA ALA A 178 -4.68 12.09 3.33
C ALA A 178 -4.97 13.09 4.45
N ASN A 179 -5.72 12.63 5.46
CA ASN A 179 -6.14 13.45 6.59
C ASN A 179 -5.41 12.99 7.86
N GLY A 180 -4.51 13.81 8.35
CA GLY A 180 -3.86 13.59 9.65
C GLY A 180 -4.84 13.78 10.79
N GLY A 181 -4.81 12.84 11.74
CA GLY A 181 -5.67 12.90 12.92
C GLY A 181 -5.07 13.79 14.02
N GLY A 182 -5.92 14.57 14.68
CA GLY A 182 -5.55 15.42 15.79
C GLY A 182 -4.43 16.41 15.47
N GLU A 183 -3.20 16.03 15.71
CA GLU A 183 -2.02 16.89 15.54
C GLU A 183 -1.01 16.34 14.52
N ALA A 184 -1.31 15.23 13.84
CA ALA A 184 -0.38 14.55 12.93
C ALA A 184 -0.39 15.15 11.51
N ALA A 185 0.60 14.81 10.70
CA ALA A 185 0.70 15.24 9.31
C ALA A 185 -0.40 14.59 8.44
N GLY A 186 -0.78 15.25 7.35
CA GLY A 186 -1.56 14.62 6.29
C GLY A 186 -0.79 13.46 5.67
N ILE A 187 0.42 13.74 5.16
CA ILE A 187 1.36 12.74 4.67
C ILE A 187 2.68 12.92 5.41
N GLY A 188 3.17 11.89 6.09
CA GLY A 188 4.44 11.91 6.80
C GLY A 188 4.35 11.47 8.25
N GLY A 189 4.83 12.27 9.20
CA GLY A 189 4.93 11.86 10.60
C GLY A 189 3.63 11.92 11.37
N GLY A 190 3.44 10.98 12.29
CA GLY A 190 2.48 11.13 13.38
C GLY A 190 2.92 12.17 14.41
N VAL A 191 2.18 12.32 15.52
CA VAL A 191 2.61 13.16 16.63
C VAL A 191 3.99 12.72 17.10
N LEU A 192 4.93 13.66 17.25
CA LEU A 192 6.35 13.46 17.54
C LEU A 192 7.17 12.76 16.44
N GLY A 193 6.53 12.40 15.32
CA GLY A 193 7.16 11.77 14.16
C GLY A 193 7.59 12.78 13.10
N SER A 194 8.68 12.48 12.41
CA SER A 194 9.18 13.25 11.26
C SER A 194 8.60 12.69 9.95
N GLY A 195 8.52 13.57 8.93
CA GLY A 195 8.25 13.15 7.55
C GLY A 195 9.48 13.44 6.70
N SER A 196 10.07 12.41 6.08
CA SER A 196 11.25 12.58 5.22
C SER A 196 11.17 11.69 3.98
N ASP A 197 11.97 12.02 2.96
CA ASP A 197 12.06 11.23 1.74
C ASP A 197 10.68 10.96 1.12
N ILE A 198 9.85 12.01 1.05
CA ILE A 198 8.51 11.95 0.46
C ILE A 198 8.56 12.46 -0.96
N THR A 199 8.17 11.63 -1.91
CA THR A 199 8.22 11.96 -3.34
C THR A 199 6.83 11.86 -3.96
N ILE A 200 6.38 12.91 -4.65
CA ILE A 200 5.12 12.91 -5.41
C ILE A 200 5.46 13.18 -6.88
N THR A 201 5.17 12.21 -7.74
CA THR A 201 5.47 12.27 -9.18
C THR A 201 4.22 12.40 -10.05
N GLY A 202 3.02 12.18 -9.48
CA GLY A 202 1.75 12.23 -10.22
C GLY A 202 0.54 12.17 -9.31
N GLY A 203 -0.64 12.19 -9.92
CA GLY A 203 -1.93 12.14 -9.24
C GLY A 203 -2.48 13.52 -8.82
N GLU A 204 -3.66 13.49 -8.20
CA GLU A 204 -4.24 14.62 -7.49
C GLU A 204 -4.17 14.33 -5.99
N VAL A 205 -3.32 15.07 -5.26
CA VAL A 205 -3.02 14.79 -3.86
C VAL A 205 -3.49 15.96 -2.99
N THR A 206 -4.36 15.67 -2.03
CA THR A 206 -4.76 16.60 -0.98
C THR A 206 -4.29 16.05 0.36
N ALA A 207 -3.35 16.74 0.99
CA ALA A 207 -2.78 16.36 2.27
C ALA A 207 -3.18 17.39 3.35
N ASN A 208 -3.99 16.97 4.30
CA ASN A 208 -4.50 17.82 5.38
C ASN A 208 -3.86 17.44 6.70
N GLY A 209 -3.01 18.29 7.24
CA GLY A 209 -2.47 18.13 8.60
C GLY A 209 -3.54 18.41 9.66
N GLY A 210 -3.46 17.69 10.78
CA GLY A 210 -4.22 18.00 11.99
C GLY A 210 -3.77 19.33 12.61
N TRP A 211 -4.25 19.66 13.81
CA TRP A 211 -4.08 20.99 14.45
C TRP A 211 -2.68 21.59 14.36
N CYS A 212 -1.63 20.81 14.62
CA CYS A 212 -0.22 21.22 14.51
C CYS A 212 0.59 20.32 13.57
N GLY A 213 -0.07 19.50 12.75
CA GLY A 213 0.57 18.68 11.73
C GLY A 213 0.82 19.45 10.45
N ALA A 214 1.88 19.12 9.74
CA ALA A 214 2.10 19.60 8.40
C ALA A 214 1.09 18.98 7.42
N GLY A 215 0.78 19.66 6.32
CA GLY A 215 0.11 19.01 5.21
C GLY A 215 0.94 17.82 4.71
N ILE A 216 2.21 18.10 4.35
CA ILE A 216 3.22 17.09 4.02
C ILE A 216 4.45 17.37 4.88
N GLY A 217 4.92 16.38 5.66
CA GLY A 217 6.07 16.57 6.54
C GLY A 217 5.89 15.92 7.92
N GLY A 218 6.29 16.61 8.98
CA GLY A 218 6.22 16.10 10.34
C GLY A 218 4.94 16.45 11.08
N GLY A 219 4.64 15.70 12.13
CA GLY A 219 3.73 16.13 13.20
C GLY A 219 4.41 17.14 14.13
N PRO A 220 3.76 17.55 15.24
CA PRO A 220 4.34 18.47 16.22
C PRO A 220 5.68 17.95 16.72
N ARG A 221 6.70 18.81 16.73
CA ARG A 221 8.09 18.51 17.09
C ARG A 221 8.81 17.54 16.16
N GLY A 222 8.14 17.05 15.09
CA GLY A 222 8.78 16.32 14.01
C GLY A 222 9.29 17.28 12.92
N ASN A 223 10.30 16.85 12.19
CA ASN A 223 10.85 17.60 11.08
C ASN A 223 10.22 17.14 9.74
N GLY A 224 10.13 18.07 8.80
CA GLY A 224 9.92 17.74 7.38
C GLY A 224 11.23 17.92 6.64
N SER A 225 11.69 16.91 5.89
CA SER A 225 12.88 17.00 5.05
C SER A 225 12.75 16.17 3.79
N ASP A 226 13.57 16.50 2.78
CA ASP A 226 13.70 15.73 1.55
C ASP A 226 12.34 15.44 0.86
N ILE A 227 11.50 16.49 0.80
CA ILE A 227 10.18 16.43 0.15
C ILE A 227 10.34 16.91 -1.30
N THR A 228 10.00 16.02 -2.24
CA THR A 228 10.11 16.30 -3.68
C THR A 228 8.75 16.17 -4.34
N ILE A 229 8.30 17.23 -5.00
CA ILE A 229 7.09 17.23 -5.83
C ILE A 229 7.52 17.54 -7.26
N SER A 230 7.48 16.54 -8.14
CA SER A 230 7.92 16.66 -9.53
C SER A 230 6.78 16.53 -10.54
N GLY A 231 5.56 16.19 -10.09
CA GLY A 231 4.39 16.08 -10.95
C GLY A 231 3.09 16.01 -10.14
N GLY A 232 1.97 15.96 -10.88
CA GLY A 232 0.64 15.93 -10.29
C GLY A 232 0.10 17.31 -9.86
N LYS A 233 -1.08 17.29 -9.26
CA LYS A 233 -1.70 18.44 -8.60
C LYS A 233 -1.67 18.20 -7.09
N VAL A 234 -0.97 19.03 -6.33
CA VAL A 234 -0.78 18.83 -4.89
C VAL A 234 -1.35 20.03 -4.12
N ILE A 235 -2.17 19.75 -3.13
CA ILE A 235 -2.68 20.67 -2.14
C ILE A 235 -2.21 20.17 -0.76
N ALA A 236 -1.34 20.92 -0.12
CA ALA A 236 -0.85 20.61 1.22
C ALA A 236 -1.36 21.69 2.20
N ASN A 237 -2.23 21.29 3.10
CA ASN A 237 -2.83 22.16 4.10
C ASN A 237 -2.25 21.80 5.49
N GLY A 238 -1.40 22.65 6.03
CA GLY A 238 -0.98 22.52 7.42
C GLY A 238 -2.09 22.94 8.38
N GLY A 239 -2.07 22.39 9.58
CA GLY A 239 -2.93 22.82 10.67
C GLY A 239 -2.54 24.23 11.17
N LEU A 240 -3.21 24.71 12.22
CA LEU A 240 -3.02 26.11 12.72
C LEU A 240 -1.57 26.45 13.06
N CYS A 241 -0.77 25.48 13.49
CA CYS A 241 0.66 25.64 13.78
C CYS A 241 1.54 24.71 12.92
N GLY A 242 0.98 24.04 11.93
CA GLY A 242 1.69 23.18 10.98
C GLY A 242 2.04 23.91 9.68
N ALA A 243 3.04 23.40 8.97
CA ALA A 243 3.36 23.87 7.61
C ALA A 243 2.42 23.24 6.58
N GLY A 244 2.13 23.97 5.49
CA GLY A 244 1.42 23.44 4.34
C GLY A 244 2.31 22.55 3.47
#